data_5609d17de8213cd66859c9d6ede63c7a
#
_entry.id   5609d17de8213cd66859c9d6ede63c7a
#
_cell.length_a   1.000
_cell.length_b   1.000
_cell.length_c   1.000
_cell.angle_alpha   90.00
_cell.angle_beta   90.00
_cell.angle_gamma   90.00
#
_symmetry.space_group_name_H-M   'P 1'
#
loop_
_entity.id
_entity.type
_entity.pdbx_description
1 polymer ?
#
loop_
_entity_poly.entity_id
_entity_poly.type
_entity_poly.pdbx_seq_one_letter_code
_entity_poly.pdbx_strand_id
1 'polypeptide(L)'
;MQFLRRSRKYRWVRWLFPFAGLVSLIWFLLRVLPKPSRATYPCQRVAMPLASGFVAWILGLVASTAALKKARFNLSRRHYIVGLVCIVISVSVIWLTISATAEKPAFAQPQSANQPVGVAKGIYPGRVVWVHDPEATDWKGPGDGHPWQSNHTNQERVSQMLSQAIQKITGADSDAQAWDKMFRYHNQNRGKEDTGYKHGEKIVIKVNFVGFIWTHGGVNKENYNLETKKDYMNTSPQVIIALLRQLVNVVGVKQSDITLCDTLAYIANEYYEFFKKEFPDVQYVDCKGSFGRIQAKQSSIPLYWSCRPKDVKQDYVPACFAEAQYLINLANLKAHTGTGVTLCAKNHYGSLVRWPAQEGYYDMHKNAFSNDVKIYRPLVDLMGHSHIGGKTVLYLLDGLYSGIHPTDMDKGPRKWKSHPFNGDWTSSLFASQDPVAIDSVGFDFLYAEYEEHPRKIGVDDYLHEAALADNPPSGTFYDPDHQTGAKRLVSLGVHEHWNNPQEKKYSHNLGTGKGIELVTMSPGSGAKTGQ
;
A
#
# COMPACT_ATOMS: atom_id res chain seq x y z
N MET A 1 -26.77 -29.54 -21.57
CA MET A 1 -26.41 -30.84 -20.97
C MET A 1 -24.93 -31.02 -20.58
N GLN A 2 -24.11 -29.96 -20.59
CA GLN A 2 -22.66 -30.03 -20.20
C GLN A 2 -22.38 -29.60 -18.74
N PHE A 3 -23.34 -29.02 -18.03
CA PHE A 3 -23.14 -28.56 -16.65
C PHE A 3 -23.20 -29.66 -15.57
N LEU A 4 -23.74 -30.82 -15.86
CA LEU A 4 -23.93 -31.91 -14.89
C LEU A 4 -22.76 -32.92 -14.82
N ARG A 5 -21.76 -32.85 -15.70
CA ARG A 5 -20.61 -33.79 -15.72
C ARG A 5 -19.40 -33.38 -14.85
N ARG A 6 -19.36 -32.15 -14.32
CA ARG A 6 -18.22 -31.65 -13.51
C ARG A 6 -18.32 -31.98 -12.02
N SER A 7 -19.45 -32.48 -11.51
CA SER A 7 -19.66 -32.68 -10.07
C SER A 7 -19.11 -34.01 -9.51
N ARG A 8 -18.64 -34.94 -10.34
CA ARG A 8 -18.19 -36.29 -9.88
C ARG A 8 -16.72 -36.33 -9.39
N LYS A 9 -15.86 -35.40 -9.79
CA LYS A 9 -14.41 -35.46 -9.55
C LYS A 9 -13.96 -35.02 -8.14
N TYR A 10 -14.82 -34.38 -7.33
CA TYR A 10 -14.47 -33.83 -6.02
C TYR A 10 -15.35 -34.29 -4.85
N ARG A 11 -15.94 -35.48 -4.95
CA ARG A 11 -16.78 -36.03 -3.85
C ARG A 11 -16.02 -36.24 -2.55
N TRP A 12 -14.73 -36.51 -2.59
CA TRP A 12 -13.85 -36.67 -1.43
C TRP A 12 -13.56 -35.35 -0.69
N VAL A 13 -13.59 -34.22 -1.36
CA VAL A 13 -13.40 -32.89 -0.75
C VAL A 13 -14.49 -32.60 0.29
N ARG A 14 -15.69 -33.14 0.12
CA ARG A 14 -16.79 -32.99 1.09
C ARG A 14 -16.52 -33.66 2.44
N TRP A 15 -15.58 -34.59 2.50
CA TRP A 15 -15.19 -35.30 3.72
C TRP A 15 -13.98 -34.66 4.41
N LEU A 16 -13.28 -33.75 3.74
CA LEU A 16 -12.10 -33.10 4.32
C LEU A 16 -12.46 -32.22 5.53
N PHE A 17 -13.55 -31.46 5.46
CA PHE A 17 -13.96 -30.60 6.56
C PHE A 17 -14.39 -31.41 7.81
N PRO A 18 -15.31 -32.39 7.73
CA PRO A 18 -15.66 -33.20 8.90
C PRO A 18 -14.46 -33.94 9.50
N PHE A 19 -13.57 -34.45 8.67
CA PHE A 19 -12.37 -35.14 9.12
C PHE A 19 -11.38 -34.17 9.80
N ALA A 20 -11.05 -33.09 9.16
CA ALA A 20 -10.15 -32.05 9.72
C ALA A 20 -10.73 -31.45 11.00
N GLY A 21 -12.03 -31.18 11.04
CA GLY A 21 -12.72 -30.68 12.22
C GLY A 21 -12.71 -31.67 13.40
N LEU A 22 -12.93 -32.93 13.13
CA LEU A 22 -12.84 -33.99 14.16
C LEU A 22 -11.43 -34.13 14.72
N VAL A 23 -10.41 -34.15 13.85
CA VAL A 23 -9.01 -34.25 14.27
C VAL A 23 -8.63 -33.00 15.09
N SER A 24 -9.05 -31.82 14.67
CA SER A 24 -8.81 -30.55 15.39
C SER A 24 -9.51 -30.55 16.75
N LEU A 25 -10.74 -31.06 16.85
CA LEU A 25 -11.47 -31.17 18.11
C LEU A 25 -10.76 -32.14 19.08
N ILE A 26 -10.38 -33.34 18.61
CA ILE A 26 -9.65 -34.30 19.43
C ILE A 26 -8.33 -33.73 19.91
N TRP A 27 -7.55 -33.08 19.01
CA TRP A 27 -6.30 -32.45 19.34
C TRP A 27 -6.48 -31.31 20.38
N PHE A 28 -7.50 -30.47 20.20
CA PHE A 28 -7.83 -29.39 21.14
C PHE A 28 -8.16 -29.96 22.52
N LEU A 29 -9.06 -30.95 22.60
CA LEU A 29 -9.47 -31.55 23.86
C LEU A 29 -8.29 -32.24 24.59
N LEU A 30 -7.48 -33.01 23.90
CA LEU A 30 -6.32 -33.69 24.51
C LEU A 30 -5.27 -32.73 25.07
N ARG A 31 -5.14 -31.55 24.51
CA ARG A 31 -4.14 -30.57 24.92
C ARG A 31 -4.63 -29.56 25.94
N VAL A 32 -5.91 -29.14 25.84
CA VAL A 32 -6.48 -28.05 26.65
C VAL A 32 -7.17 -28.59 27.91
N LEU A 33 -7.88 -29.70 27.86
CA LEU A 33 -8.53 -30.29 29.05
C LEU A 33 -7.58 -30.52 30.23
N PRO A 34 -6.36 -31.11 30.04
CA PRO A 34 -5.47 -31.32 31.17
C PRO A 34 -4.81 -30.00 31.69
N LYS A 35 -4.75 -28.97 30.86
CA LYS A 35 -4.14 -27.67 31.23
C LYS A 35 -4.79 -26.53 30.43
N PRO A 36 -5.86 -25.87 30.98
CA PRO A 36 -6.63 -24.84 30.27
C PRO A 36 -5.83 -23.64 29.75
N SER A 37 -4.72 -23.29 30.43
CA SER A 37 -3.83 -22.20 29.98
C SER A 37 -3.19 -22.45 28.60
N ARG A 38 -3.22 -23.68 28.09
CA ARG A 38 -2.71 -24.02 26.76
C ARG A 38 -3.65 -23.58 25.62
N ALA A 39 -4.90 -23.20 25.92
CA ALA A 39 -5.84 -22.69 24.92
C ALA A 39 -5.31 -21.43 24.19
N THR A 40 -4.42 -20.67 24.84
CA THR A 40 -3.81 -19.47 24.28
C THR A 40 -2.62 -19.71 23.35
N TYR A 41 -2.14 -20.97 23.26
CA TYR A 41 -0.99 -21.29 22.41
C TYR A 41 -1.32 -21.16 20.91
N PRO A 42 -0.39 -20.72 20.06
CA PRO A 42 -0.63 -20.49 18.63
C PRO A 42 -1.25 -21.70 17.92
N CYS A 43 -0.76 -22.91 18.19
CA CYS A 43 -1.29 -24.15 17.60
C CYS A 43 -2.73 -24.45 18.03
N GLN A 44 -3.17 -24.03 19.22
CA GLN A 44 -4.54 -24.21 19.70
C GLN A 44 -5.48 -23.13 19.15
N ARG A 45 -4.97 -21.92 18.93
CA ARG A 45 -5.74 -20.86 18.25
C ARG A 45 -6.08 -21.20 16.81
N VAL A 46 -5.24 -21.97 16.11
CA VAL A 46 -5.53 -22.48 14.76
C VAL A 46 -6.53 -23.65 14.79
N ALA A 47 -6.41 -24.55 15.78
CA ALA A 47 -7.29 -25.72 15.90
C ALA A 47 -8.71 -25.36 16.40
N MET A 48 -8.84 -24.32 17.22
CA MET A 48 -10.11 -23.92 17.86
C MET A 48 -11.23 -23.57 16.87
N PRO A 49 -11.03 -22.77 15.80
CA PRO A 49 -12.08 -22.49 14.82
C PRO A 49 -12.58 -23.73 14.09
N LEU A 50 -11.68 -24.63 13.70
CA LEU A 50 -12.05 -25.89 13.05
C LEU A 50 -12.80 -26.83 14.00
N ALA A 51 -12.38 -26.90 15.26
CA ALA A 51 -13.04 -27.70 16.29
C ALA A 51 -14.45 -27.15 16.61
N SER A 52 -14.59 -25.84 16.81
CA SER A 52 -15.88 -25.20 17.10
C SER A 52 -16.84 -25.26 15.90
N GLY A 53 -16.35 -25.06 14.68
CA GLY A 53 -17.12 -25.22 13.46
C GLY A 53 -17.65 -26.65 13.30
N PHE A 54 -16.83 -27.67 13.61
CA PHE A 54 -17.23 -29.06 13.57
C PHE A 54 -18.32 -29.39 14.60
N VAL A 55 -18.21 -28.88 15.84
CA VAL A 55 -19.25 -29.02 16.87
C VAL A 55 -20.55 -28.34 16.44
N ALA A 56 -20.49 -27.13 15.93
CA ALA A 56 -21.67 -26.42 15.42
C ALA A 56 -22.34 -27.20 14.26
N TRP A 57 -21.55 -27.79 13.36
CA TRP A 57 -22.03 -28.58 12.24
C TRP A 57 -22.74 -29.86 12.72
N ILE A 58 -22.19 -30.60 13.70
CA ILE A 58 -22.84 -31.78 14.29
C ILE A 58 -24.15 -31.41 14.99
N LEU A 59 -24.14 -30.37 15.82
CA LEU A 59 -25.34 -29.90 16.52
C LEU A 59 -26.43 -29.48 15.54
N GLY A 60 -26.06 -28.79 14.45
CA GLY A 60 -26.97 -28.44 13.37
C GLY A 60 -27.57 -29.64 12.66
N LEU A 61 -26.79 -30.69 12.37
CA LEU A 61 -27.27 -31.92 11.79
C LEU A 61 -28.27 -32.67 12.71
N VAL A 62 -27.97 -32.74 14.00
CA VAL A 62 -28.86 -33.38 14.99
C VAL A 62 -30.17 -32.62 15.12
N ALA A 63 -30.09 -31.30 15.26
CA ALA A 63 -31.28 -30.44 15.37
C ALA A 63 -32.16 -30.50 14.11
N SER A 64 -31.54 -30.41 12.92
CA SER A 64 -32.24 -30.50 11.65
C SER A 64 -32.93 -31.87 11.45
N THR A 65 -32.24 -32.96 11.76
CA THR A 65 -32.82 -34.32 11.64
C THR A 65 -33.96 -34.54 12.62
N ALA A 66 -33.86 -34.01 13.84
CA ALA A 66 -34.95 -34.05 14.83
C ALA A 66 -36.18 -33.26 14.35
N ALA A 67 -35.95 -32.04 13.82
CA ALA A 67 -37.02 -31.20 13.27
C ALA A 67 -37.73 -31.89 12.07
N LEU A 68 -36.96 -32.51 11.16
CA LEU A 68 -37.54 -33.24 10.02
C LEU A 68 -38.34 -34.47 10.44
N LYS A 69 -37.85 -35.23 11.44
CA LYS A 69 -38.64 -36.35 12.00
C LYS A 69 -39.95 -35.87 12.58
N LYS A 70 -39.93 -34.77 13.33
CA LYS A 70 -41.13 -34.19 13.91
C LYS A 70 -42.07 -33.58 12.85
N ALA A 71 -41.53 -33.03 11.77
CA ALA A 71 -42.30 -32.57 10.62
C ALA A 71 -43.04 -33.72 9.94
N ARG A 72 -42.34 -34.82 9.63
CA ARG A 72 -42.96 -36.05 9.04
C ARG A 72 -44.06 -36.61 9.90
N PHE A 73 -43.86 -36.70 11.23
CA PHE A 73 -44.86 -37.18 12.18
C PHE A 73 -46.11 -36.28 12.21
N ASN A 74 -45.96 -34.97 12.21
CA ASN A 74 -47.10 -34.05 12.24
C ASN A 74 -47.86 -34.03 10.90
N LEU A 75 -47.14 -34.07 9.77
CA LEU A 75 -47.74 -34.19 8.42
C LEU A 75 -48.55 -35.46 8.25
N SER A 76 -48.08 -36.59 8.77
CA SER A 76 -48.81 -37.88 8.71
C SER A 76 -50.10 -37.86 9.56
N ARG A 77 -50.17 -37.01 10.58
CA ARG A 77 -51.36 -36.78 11.43
C ARG A 77 -52.23 -35.59 10.96
N ARG A 78 -51.98 -35.05 9.73
CA ARG A 78 -52.68 -33.91 9.12
C ARG A 78 -52.57 -32.58 9.90
N HIS A 79 -51.59 -32.47 10.77
CA HIS A 79 -51.24 -31.19 11.45
C HIS A 79 -50.31 -30.37 10.54
N TYR A 80 -50.85 -29.87 9.41
CA TYR A 80 -50.05 -29.25 8.33
C TYR A 80 -49.28 -28.00 8.77
N ILE A 81 -49.87 -27.15 9.59
CA ILE A 81 -49.22 -25.89 10.08
C ILE A 81 -48.00 -26.26 10.94
N VAL A 82 -48.11 -27.18 11.88
CA VAL A 82 -47.02 -27.61 12.76
C VAL A 82 -45.92 -28.33 11.93
N GLY A 83 -46.34 -29.13 10.94
CA GLY A 83 -45.39 -29.76 10.00
C GLY A 83 -44.59 -28.73 9.22
N LEU A 84 -45.26 -27.68 8.68
CA LEU A 84 -44.63 -26.61 7.94
C LEU A 84 -43.62 -25.84 8.80
N VAL A 85 -44.01 -25.44 10.02
CA VAL A 85 -43.13 -24.75 10.97
C VAL A 85 -41.87 -25.59 11.27
N CYS A 86 -42.00 -26.89 11.46
CA CYS A 86 -40.87 -27.78 11.68
C CYS A 86 -39.94 -27.86 10.45
N ILE A 87 -40.48 -27.78 9.23
CA ILE A 87 -39.69 -27.72 7.98
C ILE A 87 -38.91 -26.39 7.92
N VAL A 88 -39.60 -25.28 8.18
CA VAL A 88 -38.95 -23.94 8.20
C VAL A 88 -37.80 -23.89 9.21
N ILE A 89 -38.03 -24.41 10.42
CA ILE A 89 -36.97 -24.48 11.45
C ILE A 89 -35.80 -25.32 10.94
N SER A 90 -36.07 -26.48 10.33
CA SER A 90 -35.00 -27.35 9.80
C SER A 90 -34.18 -26.64 8.72
N VAL A 91 -34.83 -25.97 7.78
CA VAL A 91 -34.17 -25.21 6.70
C VAL A 91 -33.36 -24.04 7.27
N SER A 92 -33.92 -23.30 8.24
CA SER A 92 -33.22 -22.20 8.91
C SER A 92 -31.98 -22.67 9.67
N VAL A 93 -32.06 -23.81 10.37
CA VAL A 93 -30.91 -24.40 11.07
C VAL A 93 -29.83 -24.83 10.08
N ILE A 94 -30.22 -25.46 8.96
CA ILE A 94 -29.27 -25.84 7.89
C ILE A 94 -28.63 -24.58 7.32
N TRP A 95 -29.42 -23.54 7.01
CA TRP A 95 -28.90 -22.29 6.46
C TRP A 95 -27.94 -21.59 7.44
N LEU A 96 -28.30 -21.49 8.72
CA LEU A 96 -27.45 -20.93 9.77
C LEU A 96 -26.16 -21.73 9.96
N THR A 97 -26.21 -23.07 9.91
CA THR A 97 -25.00 -23.89 10.01
C THR A 97 -24.12 -23.77 8.78
N ILE A 98 -24.67 -23.68 7.58
CA ILE A 98 -23.92 -23.44 6.35
C ILE A 98 -23.32 -22.03 6.38
N SER A 99 -24.05 -21.02 6.83
CA SER A 99 -23.56 -19.64 6.93
C SER A 99 -22.51 -19.47 8.05
N ALA A 100 -22.64 -20.21 9.15
CA ALA A 100 -21.66 -20.23 10.24
C ALA A 100 -20.40 -21.06 9.92
N THR A 101 -20.54 -22.04 9.02
CA THR A 101 -19.43 -22.90 8.55
C THR A 101 -18.91 -22.52 7.16
N ALA A 102 -19.65 -21.65 6.42
CA ALA A 102 -19.06 -20.88 5.36
C ALA A 102 -18.06 -19.92 6.01
N GLU A 103 -16.87 -20.45 6.28
CA GLU A 103 -15.73 -19.60 6.60
C GLU A 103 -15.69 -18.52 5.51
N LYS A 104 -15.97 -17.29 5.89
CA LYS A 104 -15.17 -16.21 5.34
C LYS A 104 -13.74 -16.72 5.53
N PRO A 105 -12.94 -16.90 4.46
CA PRO A 105 -11.56 -17.33 4.64
C PRO A 105 -11.05 -16.51 5.80
N ALA A 106 -10.48 -17.14 6.81
CA ALA A 106 -9.83 -16.45 7.90
C ALA A 106 -8.65 -15.74 7.24
N PHE A 107 -8.94 -14.59 6.63
CA PHE A 107 -7.94 -13.59 6.39
C PHE A 107 -7.38 -13.33 7.78
N ALA A 108 -6.10 -13.58 7.94
CA ALA A 108 -5.40 -13.16 9.14
C ALA A 108 -5.93 -11.75 9.41
N GLN A 109 -6.70 -11.58 10.49
CA GLN A 109 -7.17 -10.26 10.88
C GLN A 109 -5.90 -9.42 10.97
N PRO A 110 -5.84 -8.27 10.31
CA PRO A 110 -4.77 -7.33 10.61
C PRO A 110 -4.69 -7.25 12.13
N GLN A 111 -3.48 -7.18 12.66
CA GLN A 111 -3.30 -7.12 14.11
C GLN A 111 -4.24 -6.05 14.66
N SER A 112 -4.82 -6.31 15.81
CA SER A 112 -5.92 -5.56 16.40
C SER A 112 -5.87 -4.06 16.11
N ALA A 113 -6.96 -3.52 15.58
CA ALA A 113 -7.12 -2.10 15.28
C ALA A 113 -6.65 -1.21 16.45
N ASN A 114 -6.08 -0.05 16.11
CA ASN A 114 -5.67 0.96 17.08
C ASN A 114 -4.59 0.50 18.09
N GLN A 115 -3.65 -0.30 17.63
CA GLN A 115 -2.47 -0.69 18.42
C GLN A 115 -1.18 -0.20 17.72
N PRO A 116 -0.79 1.07 17.92
CA PRO A 116 0.36 1.62 17.25
C PRO A 116 1.67 0.97 17.72
N VAL A 117 2.54 0.64 16.77
CA VAL A 117 3.91 0.18 16.99
C VAL A 117 4.90 1.09 16.27
N GLY A 118 6.11 1.20 16.80
CA GLY A 118 7.15 2.08 16.27
C GLY A 118 7.05 3.51 16.79
N VAL A 119 7.82 4.41 16.18
CA VAL A 119 7.95 5.81 16.60
C VAL A 119 7.48 6.74 15.52
N ALA A 120 6.37 7.43 15.74
CA ALA A 120 5.78 8.38 14.83
C ALA A 120 6.73 9.51 14.47
N LYS A 121 6.75 9.92 13.19
CA LYS A 121 7.63 10.95 12.63
C LYS A 121 6.83 12.09 12.00
N GLY A 122 7.50 13.20 11.77
CA GLY A 122 6.94 14.41 11.17
C GLY A 122 6.82 15.55 12.17
N ILE A 123 6.57 16.75 11.65
CA ILE A 123 6.28 17.97 12.44
C ILE A 123 5.08 17.72 13.37
N TYR A 124 4.07 17.05 12.83
CA TYR A 124 2.99 16.42 13.60
C TYR A 124 3.19 14.90 13.49
N PRO A 125 3.74 14.27 14.54
CA PRO A 125 4.16 12.87 14.47
C PRO A 125 3.02 11.93 14.07
N GLY A 126 3.26 11.10 13.03
CA GLY A 126 2.30 10.13 12.51
C GLY A 126 1.14 10.73 11.69
N ARG A 127 1.18 12.03 11.36
CA ARG A 127 0.13 12.66 10.56
C ARG A 127 0.21 12.20 9.10
N VAL A 128 -0.92 11.72 8.60
CA VAL A 128 -1.21 11.48 7.19
C VAL A 128 -2.37 12.38 6.78
N VAL A 129 -2.19 13.21 5.77
CA VAL A 129 -3.26 14.04 5.21
C VAL A 129 -3.80 13.35 3.98
N TRP A 130 -5.11 13.15 3.95
CA TRP A 130 -5.84 12.63 2.81
C TRP A 130 -6.75 13.73 2.26
N VAL A 131 -6.47 14.14 1.02
CA VAL A 131 -7.31 15.09 0.28
C VAL A 131 -8.09 14.31 -0.77
N HIS A 132 -9.41 14.39 -0.73
CA HIS A 132 -10.32 13.74 -1.67
C HIS A 132 -11.15 14.80 -2.40
N ASP A 133 -11.00 14.89 -3.72
CA ASP A 133 -11.75 15.79 -4.59
C ASP A 133 -12.35 15.04 -5.79
N PRO A 134 -13.63 14.63 -5.73
CA PRO A 134 -14.29 13.94 -6.83
C PRO A 134 -14.26 14.71 -8.17
N GLU A 135 -14.17 16.04 -8.12
CA GLU A 135 -14.14 16.87 -9.34
C GLU A 135 -12.72 17.00 -9.94
N ALA A 136 -11.71 16.36 -9.33
CA ALA A 136 -10.37 16.33 -9.89
C ALA A 136 -10.24 15.38 -11.09
N THR A 137 -11.15 14.38 -11.22
CA THR A 137 -11.09 13.32 -12.24
C THR A 137 -12.44 13.08 -12.90
N ASP A 138 -12.46 12.91 -14.24
CA ASP A 138 -13.66 12.62 -15.05
C ASP A 138 -13.38 11.62 -16.19
N TRP A 139 -12.41 10.74 -16.03
CA TRP A 139 -12.12 9.72 -17.02
C TRP A 139 -13.17 8.59 -17.01
N LYS A 140 -13.63 8.17 -18.19
CA LYS A 140 -14.65 7.11 -18.29
C LYS A 140 -14.07 5.70 -18.34
N GLY A 141 -12.76 5.59 -18.41
CA GLY A 141 -12.07 4.30 -18.39
C GLY A 141 -11.37 3.97 -19.72
N PRO A 142 -10.75 2.76 -19.81
CA PRO A 142 -10.09 2.30 -21.03
C PRO A 142 -11.01 2.41 -22.25
N GLY A 143 -10.55 3.13 -23.29
CA GLY A 143 -11.32 3.45 -24.48
C GLY A 143 -11.71 4.93 -24.60
N ASP A 144 -11.58 5.70 -23.53
CA ASP A 144 -11.82 7.15 -23.49
C ASP A 144 -10.48 7.92 -23.41
N GLY A 145 -9.50 7.55 -24.22
CA GLY A 145 -8.17 8.17 -24.17
C GLY A 145 -7.38 7.81 -22.92
N HIS A 146 -6.59 8.74 -22.42
CA HIS A 146 -5.72 8.57 -21.27
C HIS A 146 -6.22 9.35 -20.05
N PRO A 147 -6.10 8.82 -18.82
CA PRO A 147 -6.59 9.48 -17.62
C PRO A 147 -5.93 10.84 -17.35
N TRP A 148 -4.71 11.04 -17.81
CA TRP A 148 -3.95 12.28 -17.65
C TRP A 148 -4.27 13.37 -18.69
N GLN A 149 -5.13 13.14 -19.65
CA GLN A 149 -5.56 14.20 -20.58
C GLN A 149 -6.32 15.31 -19.83
N SER A 150 -6.21 16.53 -20.33
CA SER A 150 -6.75 17.73 -19.65
C SER A 150 -8.27 17.72 -19.47
N ASN A 151 -8.99 16.96 -20.31
CA ASN A 151 -10.42 16.75 -20.20
C ASN A 151 -10.82 15.65 -19.19
N HIS A 152 -9.84 14.90 -18.65
CA HIS A 152 -10.07 13.80 -17.72
C HIS A 152 -9.50 14.06 -16.31
N THR A 153 -8.45 14.87 -16.23
CA THR A 153 -7.86 15.25 -14.93
C THR A 153 -7.66 16.77 -14.88
N ASN A 154 -8.28 17.39 -13.90
CA ASN A 154 -8.26 18.83 -13.70
C ASN A 154 -6.98 19.27 -12.97
N GLN A 155 -6.05 19.91 -13.71
CA GLN A 155 -4.76 20.35 -13.17
C GLN A 155 -4.88 21.32 -12.00
N GLU A 156 -5.83 22.26 -12.05
CA GLU A 156 -5.99 23.26 -11.01
C GLU A 156 -6.46 22.64 -9.69
N ARG A 157 -7.43 21.73 -9.77
CA ARG A 157 -7.87 20.99 -8.58
C ARG A 157 -6.76 20.15 -7.98
N VAL A 158 -5.97 19.44 -8.79
CA VAL A 158 -4.83 18.67 -8.31
C VAL A 158 -3.79 19.58 -7.64
N SER A 159 -3.54 20.79 -8.18
CA SER A 159 -2.66 21.76 -7.55
C SER A 159 -3.18 22.24 -6.20
N GLN A 160 -4.49 22.49 -6.09
CA GLN A 160 -5.14 22.84 -4.82
C GLN A 160 -5.10 21.70 -3.80
N MET A 161 -5.32 20.45 -4.25
CA MET A 161 -5.18 19.26 -3.38
C MET A 161 -3.77 19.17 -2.77
N LEU A 162 -2.74 19.37 -3.58
CA LEU A 162 -1.36 19.33 -3.08
C LEU A 162 -1.08 20.49 -2.11
N SER A 163 -1.51 21.70 -2.43
CA SER A 163 -1.38 22.86 -1.54
C SER A 163 -2.03 22.59 -0.17
N GLN A 164 -3.28 22.13 -0.16
CA GLN A 164 -3.98 21.75 1.07
C GLN A 164 -3.24 20.66 1.86
N ALA A 165 -2.72 19.64 1.17
CA ALA A 165 -1.99 18.55 1.81
C ALA A 165 -0.74 19.05 2.54
N ILE A 166 0.13 19.84 1.87
CA ILE A 166 1.39 20.32 2.46
C ILE A 166 1.15 21.33 3.59
N GLN A 167 0.13 22.19 3.49
CA GLN A 167 -0.25 23.09 4.58
C GLN A 167 -0.73 22.31 5.80
N LYS A 168 -1.55 21.28 5.62
CA LYS A 168 -2.09 20.48 6.74
C LYS A 168 -1.04 19.57 7.40
N ILE A 169 -0.08 19.05 6.64
CA ILE A 169 1.05 18.29 7.22
C ILE A 169 1.84 19.17 8.19
N THR A 170 2.01 20.45 7.87
CA THR A 170 2.90 21.36 8.60
C THR A 170 2.16 22.31 9.55
N GLY A 171 0.82 22.36 9.47
CA GLY A 171 0.03 23.36 10.17
C GLY A 171 0.39 24.80 9.76
N ALA A 172 0.78 25.00 8.50
CA ALA A 172 1.12 26.32 7.96
C ALA A 172 -0.09 26.95 7.26
N ASP A 173 -0.09 28.28 7.18
CA ASP A 173 -1.15 29.07 6.54
C ASP A 173 -0.87 29.35 5.06
N SER A 174 0.33 29.04 4.58
CA SER A 174 0.72 29.18 3.18
C SER A 174 1.70 28.09 2.75
N ASP A 175 1.76 27.84 1.44
CA ASP A 175 2.66 26.85 0.84
C ASP A 175 4.13 27.18 1.12
N ALA A 176 4.52 28.45 1.04
CA ALA A 176 5.91 28.86 1.31
C ALA A 176 6.33 28.56 2.76
N GLN A 177 5.46 28.85 3.73
CA GLN A 177 5.70 28.49 5.13
C GLN A 177 5.71 26.97 5.33
N ALA A 178 4.84 26.24 4.62
CA ALA A 178 4.79 24.78 4.71
C ALA A 178 6.12 24.16 4.27
N TRP A 179 6.64 24.56 3.12
CA TRP A 179 7.92 24.09 2.62
C TRP A 179 9.10 24.46 3.52
N ASP A 180 9.15 25.70 4.01
CA ASP A 180 10.21 26.12 4.94
C ASP A 180 10.21 25.27 6.21
N LYS A 181 9.04 25.05 6.83
CA LYS A 181 8.91 24.16 8.00
C LYS A 181 9.36 22.74 7.69
N MET A 182 9.00 22.17 6.53
CA MET A 182 9.39 20.81 6.16
C MET A 182 10.90 20.67 6.00
N PHE A 183 11.56 21.61 5.31
CA PHE A 183 13.01 21.58 5.13
C PHE A 183 13.76 21.77 6.46
N ARG A 184 13.33 22.70 7.31
CA ARG A 184 13.91 22.92 8.65
C ARG A 184 13.80 21.65 9.50
N TYR A 185 12.60 21.09 9.60
CA TYR A 185 12.38 19.85 10.34
C TYR A 185 13.28 18.71 9.83
N HIS A 186 13.37 18.56 8.52
CA HIS A 186 14.22 17.51 7.92
C HIS A 186 15.71 17.74 8.22
N ASN A 187 16.18 18.98 8.11
CA ASN A 187 17.57 19.32 8.39
C ASN A 187 17.94 19.11 9.86
N GLN A 188 17.08 19.54 10.80
CA GLN A 188 17.28 19.29 12.24
C GLN A 188 17.35 17.80 12.57
N ASN A 189 16.46 16.97 12.04
CA ASN A 189 16.46 15.53 12.27
C ASN A 189 17.68 14.81 11.69
N ARG A 190 18.40 15.46 10.79
CA ARG A 190 19.68 14.97 10.24
C ARG A 190 20.90 15.58 10.92
N GLY A 191 20.73 16.23 12.06
CA GLY A 191 21.82 16.86 12.82
C GLY A 191 22.42 18.09 12.12
N LYS A 192 21.68 18.69 11.18
CA LYS A 192 22.04 19.98 10.58
C LYS A 192 21.42 21.14 11.37
N GLU A 193 21.83 22.38 11.01
CA GLU A 193 21.25 23.58 11.59
C GLU A 193 19.76 23.71 11.24
N ASP A 194 19.03 24.51 12.04
CA ASP A 194 17.64 24.91 11.75
C ASP A 194 17.58 25.87 10.56
N THR A 195 17.74 25.32 9.38
CA THR A 195 17.73 26.08 8.13
C THR A 195 16.76 25.47 7.12
N GLY A 196 16.04 26.33 6.38
CA GLY A 196 15.23 25.93 5.24
C GLY A 196 16.07 25.53 4.02
N TYR A 197 15.41 25.46 2.86
CA TYR A 197 16.08 25.22 1.58
C TYR A 197 17.10 26.35 1.28
N LYS A 198 18.29 25.96 0.82
CA LYS A 198 19.32 26.90 0.34
C LYS A 198 19.48 26.79 -1.17
N HIS A 199 19.60 27.94 -1.86
CA HIS A 199 19.82 27.94 -3.30
C HIS A 199 21.03 27.08 -3.71
N GLY A 200 20.83 26.26 -4.75
CA GLY A 200 21.83 25.29 -5.25
C GLY A 200 21.76 23.91 -4.57
N GLU A 201 20.95 23.73 -3.53
CA GLU A 201 20.66 22.40 -3.01
C GLU A 201 19.77 21.65 -4.01
N LYS A 202 20.17 20.41 -4.34
CA LYS A 202 19.46 19.58 -5.33
C LYS A 202 18.34 18.77 -4.69
N ILE A 203 17.24 18.63 -5.42
CA ILE A 203 16.06 17.85 -5.03
C ILE A 203 15.79 16.77 -6.06
N VAL A 204 15.61 15.52 -5.61
CA VAL A 204 15.14 14.42 -6.46
C VAL A 204 13.68 14.13 -6.18
N ILE A 205 12.86 14.06 -7.22
CA ILE A 205 11.49 13.54 -7.18
C ILE A 205 11.51 12.12 -7.73
N LYS A 206 11.33 11.12 -6.85
CA LYS A 206 11.18 9.72 -7.25
C LYS A 206 9.72 9.43 -7.55
N VAL A 207 9.42 9.25 -8.83
CA VAL A 207 8.08 8.91 -9.33
C VAL A 207 7.91 7.39 -9.52
N ASN A 208 6.71 6.93 -9.83
CA ASN A 208 6.41 5.53 -10.11
C ASN A 208 5.93 5.36 -11.56
N PHE A 209 6.82 4.99 -12.45
CA PHE A 209 6.52 4.75 -13.86
C PHE A 209 6.55 3.25 -14.20
N VAL A 210 5.84 2.44 -13.40
CA VAL A 210 5.85 0.97 -13.52
C VAL A 210 5.41 0.47 -14.89
N GLY A 211 4.47 1.14 -15.55
CA GLY A 211 4.02 0.79 -16.91
C GLY A 211 5.12 1.00 -17.96
N PHE A 212 6.08 1.87 -17.68
CA PHE A 212 7.17 2.23 -18.56
C PHE A 212 8.48 1.48 -18.28
N ILE A 213 8.48 0.56 -17.32
CA ILE A 213 9.64 -0.31 -17.09
C ILE A 213 9.98 -1.04 -18.38
N TRP A 214 11.24 -1.07 -18.72
CA TRP A 214 11.76 -1.58 -20.01
C TRP A 214 11.32 -3.01 -20.35
N THR A 215 10.91 -3.81 -19.39
CA THR A 215 10.36 -5.16 -19.57
C THR A 215 8.85 -5.18 -19.83
N HIS A 216 8.11 -4.11 -19.55
CA HIS A 216 6.66 -4.10 -19.60
C HIS A 216 6.07 -3.68 -20.96
N GLY A 217 6.87 -3.03 -21.80
CA GLY A 217 6.47 -2.65 -23.16
C GLY A 217 5.39 -1.55 -23.20
N GLY A 218 5.32 -0.69 -22.20
CA GLY A 218 4.46 0.50 -22.20
C GLY A 218 5.00 1.66 -23.03
N VAL A 219 6.28 1.58 -23.41
CA VAL A 219 6.97 2.58 -24.22
C VAL A 219 7.73 1.88 -25.34
N ASN A 220 7.64 2.40 -26.55
CA ASN A 220 8.43 1.95 -27.69
C ASN A 220 9.89 2.29 -27.46
N LYS A 221 10.75 1.28 -27.46
CA LYS A 221 12.18 1.42 -27.09
C LYS A 221 13.01 2.18 -28.12
N GLU A 222 12.51 2.30 -29.35
CA GLU A 222 13.23 2.92 -30.47
C GLU A 222 12.97 4.40 -30.58
N ASN A 223 11.75 4.85 -30.27
CA ASN A 223 11.32 6.23 -30.42
C ASN A 223 10.73 6.88 -29.16
N TYR A 224 10.56 6.13 -28.05
CA TYR A 224 9.99 6.55 -26.76
C TYR A 224 8.51 6.98 -26.82
N ASN A 225 7.80 6.70 -27.88
CA ASN A 225 6.36 6.94 -27.91
C ASN A 225 5.64 5.95 -27.00
N LEU A 226 4.55 6.43 -26.43
CA LEU A 226 3.67 5.64 -25.58
C LEU A 226 2.99 4.53 -26.40
N GLU A 227 3.06 3.32 -25.90
CA GLU A 227 2.26 2.22 -26.43
C GLU A 227 0.86 2.29 -25.82
N THR A 228 -0.11 2.62 -26.66
CA THR A 228 -1.52 2.79 -26.29
C THR A 228 -2.04 1.57 -25.54
N LYS A 229 -2.49 1.71 -24.31
CA LYS A 229 -3.09 0.74 -23.36
C LYS A 229 -2.22 0.39 -22.16
N LYS A 230 -1.06 1.05 -21.93
CA LYS A 230 -0.11 0.58 -20.93
C LYS A 230 0.39 1.64 -19.93
N ASP A 231 -0.24 2.81 -19.88
CA ASP A 231 0.18 3.93 -19.02
C ASP A 231 -0.72 4.19 -17.80
N TYR A 232 -1.74 3.38 -17.63
CA TYR A 232 -2.83 3.68 -16.69
C TYR A 232 -2.45 3.72 -15.21
N MET A 233 -1.38 3.05 -14.83
CA MET A 233 -0.99 2.91 -13.42
C MET A 233 0.35 3.59 -13.09
N ASN A 234 0.74 4.58 -13.88
CA ASN A 234 1.90 5.43 -13.61
C ASN A 234 1.50 6.65 -12.77
N THR A 235 2.48 7.27 -12.13
CA THR A 235 2.26 8.56 -11.47
C THR A 235 1.70 9.58 -12.45
N SER A 236 0.61 10.23 -12.07
CA SER A 236 -0.11 11.19 -12.91
C SER A 236 0.75 12.42 -13.23
N PRO A 237 0.83 12.83 -14.49
CA PRO A 237 1.50 14.05 -14.88
C PRO A 237 1.00 15.29 -14.13
N GLN A 238 -0.28 15.37 -13.80
CA GLN A 238 -0.86 16.51 -13.08
C GLN A 238 -0.29 16.65 -11.66
N VAL A 239 -0.09 15.55 -10.95
CA VAL A 239 0.52 15.57 -9.61
C VAL A 239 1.99 15.99 -9.70
N ILE A 240 2.70 15.50 -10.73
CA ILE A 240 4.09 15.90 -10.99
C ILE A 240 4.19 17.40 -11.29
N ILE A 241 3.35 17.93 -12.19
CA ILE A 241 3.31 19.37 -12.51
C ILE A 241 2.97 20.22 -11.28
N ALA A 242 1.98 19.81 -10.51
CA ALA A 242 1.63 20.50 -9.26
C ALA A 242 2.84 20.58 -8.31
N LEU A 243 3.57 19.48 -8.16
CA LEU A 243 4.77 19.43 -7.31
C LEU A 243 5.91 20.29 -7.87
N LEU A 244 6.16 20.25 -9.18
CA LEU A 244 7.16 21.10 -9.83
C LEU A 244 6.83 22.59 -9.67
N ARG A 245 5.55 22.99 -9.82
CA ARG A 245 5.09 24.36 -9.56
C ARG A 245 5.36 24.80 -8.13
N GLN A 246 5.12 23.91 -7.16
CA GLN A 246 5.44 24.20 -5.75
C GLN A 246 6.94 24.44 -5.55
N LEU A 247 7.79 23.55 -6.08
CA LEU A 247 9.24 23.67 -5.88
C LEU A 247 9.83 24.88 -6.62
N VAL A 248 9.43 25.12 -7.86
CA VAL A 248 10.00 26.22 -8.69
C VAL A 248 9.40 27.57 -8.31
N ASN A 249 8.07 27.67 -8.25
CA ASN A 249 7.39 28.97 -8.14
C ASN A 249 7.18 29.42 -6.68
N VAL A 250 7.14 28.47 -5.72
CA VAL A 250 6.91 28.80 -4.30
C VAL A 250 8.21 28.75 -3.50
N VAL A 251 8.98 27.64 -3.62
CA VAL A 251 10.26 27.50 -2.90
C VAL A 251 11.38 28.27 -3.57
N GLY A 252 11.32 28.47 -4.88
CA GLY A 252 12.35 29.14 -5.67
C GLY A 252 13.52 28.22 -6.03
N VAL A 253 13.28 26.91 -6.13
CA VAL A 253 14.30 25.96 -6.60
C VAL A 253 14.52 26.17 -8.09
N LYS A 254 15.79 26.30 -8.51
CA LYS A 254 16.11 26.35 -9.94
C LYS A 254 15.71 25.02 -10.59
N GLN A 255 15.10 25.07 -11.76
CA GLN A 255 14.70 23.86 -12.48
C GLN A 255 15.88 22.89 -12.68
N SER A 256 17.10 23.40 -12.97
CA SER A 256 18.31 22.60 -13.13
C SER A 256 18.77 21.86 -11.86
N ASP A 257 18.29 22.28 -10.68
CA ASP A 257 18.56 21.63 -9.39
C ASP A 257 17.49 20.58 -9.02
N ILE A 258 16.48 20.40 -9.87
CA ILE A 258 15.44 19.38 -9.70
C ILE A 258 15.68 18.22 -10.67
N THR A 259 15.65 17.01 -10.13
CA THR A 259 15.68 15.77 -10.92
C THR A 259 14.36 15.01 -10.77
N LEU A 260 13.66 14.75 -11.87
CA LEU A 260 12.54 13.81 -11.94
C LEU A 260 13.07 12.45 -12.39
N CYS A 261 12.86 11.40 -11.61
CA CYS A 261 13.57 10.14 -11.81
C CYS A 261 12.73 8.88 -11.58
N ASP A 262 12.85 7.93 -12.50
CA ASP A 262 12.63 6.50 -12.28
C ASP A 262 13.72 5.71 -13.01
N THR A 263 14.64 5.10 -12.27
CA THR A 263 15.88 4.53 -12.85
C THR A 263 15.67 3.22 -13.62
N LEU A 264 14.50 2.58 -13.48
CA LEU A 264 14.16 1.34 -14.17
C LEU A 264 13.16 1.53 -15.32
N ALA A 265 12.61 2.71 -15.49
CA ALA A 265 11.58 3.01 -16.46
C ALA A 265 12.09 3.99 -17.53
N TYR A 266 11.44 3.99 -18.70
CA TYR A 266 11.52 5.09 -19.64
C TYR A 266 10.64 6.26 -19.17
N ILE A 267 10.94 7.47 -19.66
CA ILE A 267 9.97 8.57 -19.60
C ILE A 267 9.38 8.71 -21.01
N ALA A 268 8.14 8.31 -21.23
CA ALA A 268 7.46 8.37 -22.52
C ALA A 268 7.46 9.81 -23.08
N ASN A 269 7.49 9.96 -24.43
CA ASN A 269 7.52 11.27 -25.07
C ASN A 269 6.33 12.14 -24.65
N GLU A 270 5.13 11.57 -24.58
CA GLU A 270 3.91 12.28 -24.23
C GLU A 270 3.99 12.88 -22.82
N TYR A 271 4.60 12.16 -21.87
CA TYR A 271 4.85 12.64 -20.51
C TYR A 271 5.97 13.69 -20.48
N TYR A 272 7.06 13.41 -21.18
CA TYR A 272 8.20 14.32 -21.24
C TYR A 272 7.85 15.67 -21.85
N GLU A 273 7.17 15.70 -23.00
CA GLU A 273 6.75 16.92 -23.63
C GLU A 273 5.72 17.69 -22.78
N PHE A 274 4.85 16.96 -22.07
CA PHE A 274 3.92 17.57 -21.13
C PHE A 274 4.66 18.31 -20.00
N PHE A 275 5.70 17.71 -19.43
CA PHE A 275 6.51 18.35 -18.39
C PHE A 275 7.39 19.46 -18.93
N LYS A 276 8.07 19.21 -20.05
CA LYS A 276 9.06 20.13 -20.61
C LYS A 276 8.47 21.42 -21.13
N LYS A 277 7.21 21.42 -21.48
CA LYS A 277 6.48 22.64 -21.89
C LYS A 277 6.53 23.74 -20.81
N GLU A 278 6.49 23.39 -19.53
CA GLU A 278 6.51 24.32 -18.41
C GLU A 278 7.87 24.31 -17.67
N PHE A 279 8.55 23.14 -17.67
CA PHE A 279 9.79 22.94 -16.92
C PHE A 279 10.92 22.42 -17.83
N PRO A 280 11.40 23.21 -18.81
CA PRO A 280 12.38 22.78 -19.80
C PRO A 280 13.75 22.40 -19.23
N ASP A 281 14.15 22.96 -18.08
CA ASP A 281 15.49 22.79 -17.51
C ASP A 281 15.56 21.76 -16.37
N VAL A 282 14.42 21.14 -16.00
CA VAL A 282 14.40 20.01 -15.04
C VAL A 282 15.18 18.83 -15.61
N GLN A 283 15.93 18.14 -14.76
CA GLN A 283 16.73 16.97 -15.14
C GLN A 283 15.81 15.74 -15.18
N TYR A 284 15.44 15.29 -16.37
CA TYR A 284 14.61 14.11 -16.58
C TYR A 284 15.49 12.87 -16.70
N VAL A 285 15.58 12.07 -15.63
CA VAL A 285 16.46 10.89 -15.54
C VAL A 285 15.66 9.61 -15.69
N ASP A 286 16.03 8.80 -16.67
CA ASP A 286 15.41 7.51 -16.96
C ASP A 286 16.45 6.38 -17.13
N CYS A 287 15.99 5.16 -17.44
CA CYS A 287 16.88 4.01 -17.51
C CYS A 287 17.90 4.07 -18.64
N LYS A 288 17.59 4.69 -19.79
CA LYS A 288 18.42 4.64 -21.02
C LYS A 288 19.02 5.99 -21.42
N GLY A 289 18.33 7.11 -21.15
CA GLY A 289 18.84 8.45 -21.42
C GLY A 289 18.84 8.85 -22.89
N SER A 290 17.80 8.52 -23.66
CA SER A 290 17.66 8.93 -25.06
C SER A 290 16.63 10.04 -25.21
N PHE A 291 16.61 10.71 -26.37
CA PHE A 291 15.62 11.73 -26.75
C PHE A 291 15.49 12.87 -25.71
N GLY A 292 16.63 13.40 -25.26
CA GLY A 292 16.67 14.53 -24.31
C GLY A 292 16.57 14.14 -22.83
N ARG A 293 16.40 12.84 -22.52
CA ARG A 293 16.50 12.36 -21.15
C ARG A 293 17.95 12.09 -20.77
N ILE A 294 18.23 12.00 -19.48
CA ILE A 294 19.53 11.67 -18.92
C ILE A 294 19.51 10.23 -18.44
N GLN A 295 20.54 9.45 -18.80
CA GLN A 295 20.65 8.08 -18.32
C GLN A 295 20.95 8.04 -16.82
N ALA A 296 20.20 7.25 -16.07
CA ALA A 296 20.51 6.93 -14.68
C ALA A 296 21.87 6.25 -14.56
N LYS A 297 22.73 6.76 -13.68
CA LYS A 297 24.06 6.21 -13.40
C LYS A 297 24.18 5.83 -11.93
N GLN A 298 24.96 4.80 -11.63
CA GLN A 298 25.33 4.45 -10.25
C GLN A 298 26.33 5.49 -9.71
N SER A 299 26.21 5.79 -8.42
CA SER A 299 27.25 6.49 -7.66
C SER A 299 28.28 5.49 -7.10
N SER A 300 29.24 5.99 -6.32
CA SER A 300 30.13 5.16 -5.52
C SER A 300 29.54 4.74 -4.16
N ILE A 301 28.33 5.17 -3.81
CA ILE A 301 27.70 4.88 -2.51
C ILE A 301 27.01 3.52 -2.61
N PRO A 302 27.47 2.49 -1.88
CA PRO A 302 26.85 1.17 -1.91
C PRO A 302 25.56 1.14 -1.12
N LEU A 303 24.63 0.29 -1.54
CA LEU A 303 23.49 -0.16 -0.77
C LEU A 303 23.71 -1.61 -0.38
N TYR A 304 23.66 -1.90 0.90
CA TYR A 304 23.80 -3.24 1.43
C TYR A 304 22.45 -3.82 1.84
N TRP A 305 22.23 -5.08 1.45
CA TRP A 305 21.06 -5.82 1.91
C TRP A 305 21.33 -6.44 3.27
N SER A 306 20.53 -6.13 4.26
CA SER A 306 20.74 -6.58 5.64
C SER A 306 20.63 -8.10 5.83
N CYS A 307 20.04 -8.82 4.88
CA CYS A 307 20.08 -10.29 4.83
C CYS A 307 21.47 -10.84 4.42
N ARG A 308 22.41 -9.98 4.02
CA ARG A 308 23.80 -10.33 3.62
C ARG A 308 23.84 -11.44 2.58
N PRO A 309 23.21 -11.27 1.41
CA PRO A 309 23.22 -12.28 0.37
C PRO A 309 24.65 -12.47 -0.15
N LYS A 310 25.01 -13.75 -0.45
CA LYS A 310 26.31 -14.09 -1.04
C LYS A 310 26.21 -14.16 -2.54
N ASP A 311 27.34 -13.95 -3.21
CA ASP A 311 27.51 -14.16 -4.65
C ASP A 311 26.56 -13.31 -5.52
N VAL A 312 26.19 -12.11 -5.05
CA VAL A 312 25.40 -11.14 -5.81
C VAL A 312 26.22 -9.90 -6.14
N LYS A 313 25.84 -9.23 -7.24
CA LYS A 313 26.41 -7.93 -7.60
C LYS A 313 26.01 -6.88 -6.55
N GLN A 314 26.94 -5.98 -6.23
CA GLN A 314 26.71 -4.86 -5.35
C GLN A 314 25.74 -3.86 -5.99
N ASP A 315 24.69 -3.49 -5.28
CA ASP A 315 23.85 -2.35 -5.63
C ASP A 315 24.46 -1.04 -5.15
N TYR A 316 24.25 0.02 -5.94
CA TYR A 316 24.69 1.37 -5.60
C TYR A 316 23.56 2.36 -5.75
N VAL A 317 23.57 3.38 -4.89
CA VAL A 317 22.66 4.51 -4.96
C VAL A 317 22.80 5.23 -6.30
N PRO A 318 21.71 5.69 -6.97
CA PRO A 318 21.83 6.50 -8.17
C PRO A 318 22.63 7.79 -7.94
N ALA A 319 23.42 8.22 -8.90
CA ALA A 319 24.25 9.40 -8.80
C ALA A 319 23.41 10.66 -8.44
N CYS A 320 22.25 10.84 -9.08
CA CYS A 320 21.36 11.96 -8.77
C CYS A 320 20.84 11.93 -7.32
N PHE A 321 20.64 10.72 -6.72
CA PHE A 321 20.26 10.61 -5.30
C PHE A 321 21.44 10.91 -4.38
N ALA A 322 22.65 10.43 -4.75
CA ALA A 322 23.85 10.70 -3.99
C ALA A 322 24.14 12.20 -3.88
N GLU A 323 24.00 12.93 -4.98
CA GLU A 323 24.25 14.37 -5.10
C GLU A 323 23.15 15.23 -4.45
N ALA A 324 21.91 14.76 -4.41
CA ALA A 324 20.80 15.55 -3.89
C ALA A 324 20.86 15.68 -2.35
N GLN A 325 20.43 16.83 -1.85
CA GLN A 325 20.23 17.09 -0.43
C GLN A 325 18.89 16.56 0.05
N TYR A 326 17.88 16.60 -0.81
CA TYR A 326 16.50 16.21 -0.48
C TYR A 326 15.94 15.26 -1.52
N LEU A 327 15.04 14.40 -1.06
CA LEU A 327 14.25 13.52 -1.90
C LEU A 327 12.76 13.72 -1.59
N ILE A 328 11.92 13.66 -2.61
CA ILE A 328 10.47 13.55 -2.49
C ILE A 328 10.06 12.23 -3.11
N ASN A 329 9.37 11.39 -2.34
CA ASN A 329 8.88 10.10 -2.80
C ASN A 329 7.42 10.25 -3.23
N LEU A 330 7.18 10.25 -4.54
CA LEU A 330 5.86 10.32 -5.14
C LEU A 330 5.47 8.95 -5.71
N ALA A 331 4.82 8.16 -4.88
CA ALA A 331 4.34 6.83 -5.20
C ALA A 331 2.87 6.85 -5.64
N ASN A 332 2.32 5.67 -5.97
CA ASN A 332 0.93 5.50 -6.34
C ASN A 332 0.17 4.68 -5.31
N LEU A 333 -1.09 5.02 -5.10
CA LEU A 333 -2.03 4.21 -4.32
C LEU A 333 -2.53 3.03 -5.17
N LYS A 334 -1.83 1.91 -5.13
CA LYS A 334 -2.23 0.70 -5.87
C LYS A 334 -1.77 -0.58 -5.19
N ALA A 335 -2.55 -1.65 -5.37
CA ALA A 335 -2.14 -2.99 -4.98
C ALA A 335 -1.05 -3.55 -5.92
N HIS A 336 -0.50 -4.69 -5.58
CA HIS A 336 0.53 -5.37 -6.35
C HIS A 336 0.44 -6.88 -6.12
N THR A 337 0.28 -7.66 -7.19
CA THR A 337 0.14 -9.13 -7.11
C THR A 337 1.31 -9.83 -6.43
N GLY A 338 2.50 -9.27 -6.54
CA GLY A 338 3.72 -9.81 -5.92
C GLY A 338 3.94 -9.34 -4.49
N THR A 339 4.07 -8.02 -4.28
CA THR A 339 4.40 -7.43 -2.96
C THR A 339 3.18 -7.04 -2.13
N GLY A 340 1.96 -7.21 -2.65
CA GLY A 340 0.74 -6.75 -2.02
C GLY A 340 0.39 -5.31 -2.35
N VAL A 341 1.33 -4.38 -2.24
CA VAL A 341 1.11 -2.96 -2.49
C VAL A 341 2.23 -2.35 -3.34
N THR A 342 1.92 -1.24 -4.02
CA THR A 342 2.89 -0.29 -4.54
C THR A 342 2.61 1.04 -3.86
N LEU A 343 3.30 1.28 -2.76
CA LEU A 343 3.26 2.49 -1.96
C LEU A 343 4.68 3.08 -1.87
N CYS A 344 4.95 3.94 -0.90
CA CYS A 344 6.22 4.67 -0.84
C CYS A 344 7.44 3.75 -0.68
N ALA A 345 7.37 2.70 0.15
CA ALA A 345 8.47 1.75 0.31
C ALA A 345 8.79 1.03 -1.01
N LYS A 346 7.76 0.45 -1.66
CA LYS A 346 7.93 -0.30 -2.90
C LYS A 346 8.34 0.59 -4.08
N ASN A 347 7.99 1.88 -4.06
CA ASN A 347 8.42 2.84 -5.08
C ASN A 347 9.95 2.91 -5.21
N HIS A 348 10.69 2.66 -4.13
CA HIS A 348 12.15 2.62 -4.14
C HIS A 348 12.77 1.44 -4.90
N TYR A 349 11.99 0.46 -5.38
CA TYR A 349 12.52 -0.51 -6.35
C TYR A 349 12.98 0.18 -7.65
N GLY A 350 12.29 1.23 -8.08
CA GLY A 350 12.72 2.11 -9.17
C GLY A 350 13.80 3.12 -8.77
N SER A 351 14.46 2.98 -7.62
CA SER A 351 15.63 3.77 -7.19
C SER A 351 16.95 3.02 -7.39
N LEU A 352 16.94 1.84 -8.04
CA LEU A 352 18.12 1.04 -8.28
C LEU A 352 18.50 1.06 -9.76
N VAL A 353 19.77 1.31 -10.06
CA VAL A 353 20.27 1.36 -11.44
C VAL A 353 20.70 -0.04 -11.87
N ARG A 354 19.78 -0.78 -12.48
CA ARG A 354 20.00 -2.16 -12.94
C ARG A 354 19.81 -2.36 -14.44
N TRP A 355 19.71 -1.28 -15.21
CA TRP A 355 19.68 -1.31 -16.67
C TRP A 355 21.09 -1.50 -17.25
N PRO A 356 21.30 -2.25 -18.37
CA PRO A 356 20.28 -2.97 -19.14
C PRO A 356 19.94 -4.37 -18.60
N ALA A 357 20.69 -4.89 -17.63
CA ALA A 357 20.52 -6.24 -17.11
C ALA A 357 20.34 -6.24 -15.59
N GLN A 358 19.32 -6.95 -15.14
CA GLN A 358 19.07 -7.18 -13.70
C GLN A 358 19.77 -8.42 -13.14
N GLU A 359 20.47 -9.16 -13.99
CA GLU A 359 21.13 -10.42 -13.64
C GLU A 359 22.28 -10.23 -12.67
N GLY A 360 22.40 -11.16 -11.75
CA GLY A 360 23.46 -11.21 -10.73
C GLY A 360 23.23 -10.32 -9.52
N TYR A 361 22.22 -9.43 -9.51
CA TYR A 361 21.82 -8.68 -8.34
C TYR A 361 20.90 -9.48 -7.40
N TYR A 362 20.81 -9.03 -6.13
CA TYR A 362 19.87 -9.61 -5.19
C TYR A 362 18.44 -9.50 -5.70
N ASP A 363 17.70 -10.63 -5.70
CA ASP A 363 16.28 -10.62 -6.04
C ASP A 363 15.45 -10.06 -4.89
N MET A 364 15.13 -8.76 -4.97
CA MET A 364 14.32 -8.05 -3.99
C MET A 364 12.90 -8.63 -3.86
N HIS A 365 12.40 -9.29 -4.91
CA HIS A 365 11.04 -9.81 -4.93
C HIS A 365 10.91 -11.11 -4.12
N LYS A 366 11.98 -11.86 -3.95
CA LYS A 366 11.96 -13.15 -3.27
C LYS A 366 11.33 -13.08 -1.87
N ASN A 367 11.81 -12.19 -1.01
CA ASN A 367 11.27 -12.03 0.33
C ASN A 367 10.08 -11.06 0.38
N ALA A 368 10.10 -10.00 -0.45
CA ALA A 368 8.99 -9.06 -0.51
C ALA A 368 7.68 -9.70 -0.96
N PHE A 369 7.73 -10.78 -1.75
CA PHE A 369 6.56 -11.51 -2.26
C PHE A 369 6.09 -12.64 -1.36
N SER A 370 6.76 -12.92 -0.24
CA SER A 370 6.35 -13.95 0.70
C SER A 370 5.20 -13.49 1.60
N ASN A 371 4.28 -14.41 1.88
CA ASN A 371 3.30 -14.28 2.95
C ASN A 371 3.81 -14.80 4.31
N ASP A 372 5.07 -15.28 4.36
CA ASP A 372 5.69 -15.61 5.64
C ASP A 372 5.81 -14.35 6.49
N VAL A 373 5.75 -14.50 7.79
CA VAL A 373 5.88 -13.41 8.75
C VAL A 373 7.18 -13.53 9.52
N LYS A 374 7.64 -12.41 10.06
CA LYS A 374 8.89 -12.34 10.83
C LYS A 374 10.09 -12.77 10.00
N ILE A 375 10.14 -12.27 8.79
CA ILE A 375 11.25 -12.48 7.86
C ILE A 375 11.88 -11.14 7.47
N TYR A 376 13.12 -11.19 7.04
CA TYR A 376 13.79 -10.03 6.46
C TYR A 376 12.97 -9.41 5.31
N ARG A 377 12.81 -8.09 5.34
CA ARG A 377 12.08 -7.32 4.32
C ARG A 377 13.00 -6.30 3.64
N PRO A 378 13.34 -6.48 2.35
CA PRO A 378 14.25 -5.57 1.64
C PRO A 378 13.71 -4.13 1.52
N LEU A 379 12.39 -3.95 1.64
CA LEU A 379 11.76 -2.64 1.67
C LEU A 379 12.27 -1.78 2.84
N VAL A 380 12.57 -2.40 3.97
CA VAL A 380 13.08 -1.71 5.17
C VAL A 380 14.48 -1.13 4.92
N ASP A 381 15.36 -1.86 4.22
CA ASP A 381 16.67 -1.35 3.82
C ASP A 381 16.56 -0.13 2.91
N LEU A 382 15.66 -0.17 1.92
CA LEU A 382 15.43 0.97 1.01
C LEU A 382 14.86 2.19 1.74
N MET A 383 13.90 1.97 2.64
CA MET A 383 13.32 3.04 3.46
C MET A 383 14.33 3.64 4.44
N GLY A 384 15.26 2.82 4.96
CA GLY A 384 16.22 3.21 5.98
C GLY A 384 17.54 3.76 5.45
N HIS A 385 17.92 3.45 4.20
CA HIS A 385 19.19 3.88 3.63
C HIS A 385 19.30 5.41 3.60
N SER A 386 20.42 5.93 4.11
CA SER A 386 20.65 7.37 4.34
C SER A 386 20.52 8.25 3.10
N HIS A 387 20.82 7.71 1.91
CA HIS A 387 20.72 8.40 0.62
C HIS A 387 19.43 8.09 -0.16
N ILE A 388 18.53 7.27 0.36
CA ILE A 388 17.25 6.92 -0.24
C ILE A 388 16.13 7.42 0.68
N GLY A 389 15.52 6.56 1.50
CA GLY A 389 14.45 6.97 2.41
C GLY A 389 14.92 8.01 3.45
N GLY A 390 16.16 7.90 3.94
CA GLY A 390 16.75 8.84 4.90
C GLY A 390 16.91 10.30 4.41
N LYS A 391 16.82 10.56 3.09
CA LYS A 391 16.80 11.92 2.50
C LYS A 391 15.40 12.43 2.20
N THR A 392 14.37 11.61 2.39
CA THR A 392 13.02 11.96 1.97
C THR A 392 12.40 12.98 2.92
N VAL A 393 12.06 14.14 2.39
CA VAL A 393 11.43 15.25 3.12
C VAL A 393 9.90 15.15 3.09
N LEU A 394 9.35 14.52 2.05
CA LEU A 394 7.92 14.40 1.81
C LEU A 394 7.61 13.07 1.10
N TYR A 395 6.62 12.37 1.61
CA TYR A 395 6.03 11.18 1.00
C TYR A 395 4.64 11.52 0.50
N LEU A 396 4.36 11.15 -0.77
CA LEU A 396 3.09 11.38 -1.44
C LEU A 396 2.58 10.06 -2.04
N LEU A 397 1.26 9.84 -1.99
CA LEU A 397 0.60 8.80 -2.77
C LEU A 397 -0.37 9.46 -3.75
N ASP A 398 -0.09 9.30 -5.02
CA ASP A 398 -1.03 9.61 -6.09
C ASP A 398 -2.14 8.53 -6.10
N GLY A 399 -3.30 8.92 -5.70
CA GLY A 399 -4.53 8.15 -5.68
C GLY A 399 -5.62 8.76 -6.57
N LEU A 400 -5.26 9.54 -7.59
CA LEU A 400 -6.26 10.05 -8.54
C LEU A 400 -6.99 8.88 -9.19
N TYR A 401 -6.21 7.88 -9.64
CA TYR A 401 -6.70 6.63 -10.21
C TYR A 401 -5.97 5.46 -9.55
N SER A 402 -6.70 4.59 -8.89
CA SER A 402 -6.13 3.44 -8.16
C SER A 402 -6.56 2.12 -8.78
N GLY A 403 -5.78 1.08 -8.61
CA GLY A 403 -6.04 -0.24 -9.18
C GLY A 403 -5.45 -1.37 -8.35
N ILE A 404 -5.84 -2.60 -8.69
CA ILE A 404 -5.42 -3.80 -7.97
C ILE A 404 -4.06 -4.32 -8.44
N HIS A 405 -3.66 -3.99 -9.66
CA HIS A 405 -2.43 -4.48 -10.24
C HIS A 405 -1.56 -3.34 -10.80
N PRO A 406 -0.24 -3.37 -10.60
CA PRO A 406 0.65 -2.31 -11.08
C PRO A 406 0.73 -2.22 -12.61
N THR A 407 0.49 -3.32 -13.30
CA THR A 407 0.58 -3.45 -14.75
C THR A 407 -0.72 -3.98 -15.36
N ASP A 408 -1.86 -3.71 -14.74
CA ASP A 408 -3.17 -4.15 -15.26
C ASP A 408 -3.56 -3.28 -16.48
N MET A 409 -2.81 -3.48 -17.54
CA MET A 409 -2.83 -2.68 -18.76
C MET A 409 -4.07 -2.91 -19.58
N ASP A 410 -4.70 -4.09 -19.42
CA ASP A 410 -5.91 -4.44 -20.15
C ASP A 410 -7.18 -3.94 -19.45
N LYS A 411 -7.11 -3.72 -18.14
CA LYS A 411 -8.26 -3.36 -17.31
C LYS A 411 -8.18 -1.97 -16.72
N GLY A 412 -6.97 -1.40 -16.68
CA GLY A 412 -6.72 -0.07 -16.10
C GLY A 412 -7.04 0.05 -14.63
N PRO A 413 -7.02 1.27 -14.09
CA PRO A 413 -7.49 1.54 -12.74
C PRO A 413 -9.00 1.23 -12.61
N ARG A 414 -9.47 1.06 -11.37
CA ARG A 414 -10.85 0.70 -11.08
C ARG A 414 -11.53 1.78 -10.25
N LYS A 415 -12.80 2.03 -10.52
CA LYS A 415 -13.67 2.81 -9.65
C LYS A 415 -13.94 2.02 -8.38
N TRP A 416 -13.87 2.69 -7.23
CA TRP A 416 -13.99 2.06 -5.91
C TRP A 416 -15.42 2.08 -5.39
N LYS A 417 -15.86 0.96 -4.79
CA LYS A 417 -17.20 0.78 -4.23
C LYS A 417 -17.30 1.29 -2.80
N SER A 418 -16.18 1.27 -2.05
CA SER A 418 -16.15 1.67 -0.65
C SER A 418 -16.46 3.15 -0.47
N HIS A 419 -17.02 3.49 0.70
CA HIS A 419 -17.25 4.89 1.09
C HIS A 419 -15.91 5.62 1.29
N PRO A 420 -15.75 6.87 0.79
CA PRO A 420 -16.76 7.75 0.18
C PRO A 420 -16.83 7.69 -1.35
N PHE A 421 -16.12 6.78 -1.99
CA PHE A 421 -15.99 6.74 -3.46
C PHE A 421 -17.28 6.28 -4.17
N ASN A 422 -18.04 5.33 -3.58
CA ASN A 422 -19.40 4.93 -3.97
C ASN A 422 -19.57 4.60 -5.47
N GLY A 423 -18.59 3.96 -6.08
CA GLY A 423 -18.58 3.60 -7.49
C GLY A 423 -17.90 4.62 -8.41
N ASP A 424 -17.12 5.53 -7.84
CA ASP A 424 -16.34 6.52 -8.60
C ASP A 424 -14.82 6.34 -8.42
N TRP A 425 -14.04 7.17 -9.12
CA TRP A 425 -12.60 7.19 -8.99
C TRP A 425 -12.17 7.58 -7.57
N THR A 426 -10.98 7.17 -7.20
CA THR A 426 -10.41 7.51 -5.89
C THR A 426 -10.12 8.99 -5.73
N SER A 427 -9.82 9.71 -6.81
CA SER A 427 -9.68 11.19 -6.84
C SER A 427 -8.99 11.76 -5.59
N SER A 428 -7.92 11.11 -5.16
CA SER A 428 -7.28 11.31 -3.86
C SER A 428 -5.80 11.62 -3.97
N LEU A 429 -5.30 12.40 -3.01
CA LEU A 429 -3.87 12.61 -2.77
C LEU A 429 -3.60 12.40 -1.29
N PHE A 430 -2.57 11.62 -0.98
CA PHE A 430 -2.11 11.44 0.40
C PHE A 430 -0.73 12.03 0.57
N ALA A 431 -0.47 12.57 1.75
CA ALA A 431 0.81 13.16 2.06
C ALA A 431 1.20 12.91 3.53
N SER A 432 2.49 12.66 3.79
CA SER A 432 3.05 12.50 5.14
C SER A 432 4.54 12.78 5.17
N GLN A 433 5.08 13.00 6.37
CA GLN A 433 6.51 12.96 6.67
C GLN A 433 6.91 11.63 7.35
N ASP A 434 5.95 10.74 7.63
CA ASP A 434 6.17 9.41 8.19
C ASP A 434 5.97 8.35 7.10
N PRO A 435 7.04 7.68 6.63
CA PRO A 435 6.95 6.71 5.53
C PRO A 435 6.14 5.47 5.89
N VAL A 436 6.13 5.07 7.16
CA VAL A 436 5.40 3.88 7.61
C VAL A 436 3.93 4.21 7.79
N ALA A 437 3.62 5.37 8.36
CA ALA A 437 2.24 5.82 8.55
C ALA A 437 1.49 5.97 7.22
N ILE A 438 2.12 6.58 6.20
CA ILE A 438 1.47 6.76 4.89
C ILE A 438 1.25 5.42 4.18
N ASP A 439 2.19 4.49 4.26
CA ASP A 439 2.04 3.16 3.68
C ASP A 439 0.99 2.33 4.45
N SER A 440 0.88 2.49 5.78
CA SER A 440 -0.17 1.87 6.59
C SER A 440 -1.56 2.36 6.20
N VAL A 441 -1.73 3.67 6.03
CA VAL A 441 -2.98 4.27 5.57
C VAL A 441 -3.33 3.80 4.17
N GLY A 442 -2.38 3.88 3.23
CA GLY A 442 -2.57 3.40 1.86
C GLY A 442 -2.96 1.91 1.82
N PHE A 443 -2.34 1.09 2.66
CA PHE A 443 -2.66 -0.33 2.79
C PHE A 443 -4.08 -0.56 3.30
N ASP A 444 -4.51 0.15 4.34
CA ASP A 444 -5.87 0.02 4.88
C ASP A 444 -6.94 0.38 3.86
N PHE A 445 -6.74 1.45 3.07
CA PHE A 445 -7.63 1.81 1.98
C PHE A 445 -7.72 0.70 0.92
N LEU A 446 -6.59 0.19 0.45
CA LEU A 446 -6.53 -0.89 -0.53
C LEU A 446 -7.12 -2.20 0.01
N TYR A 447 -6.84 -2.51 1.27
CA TYR A 447 -7.35 -3.70 1.94
C TYR A 447 -8.88 -3.67 2.09
N ALA A 448 -9.45 -2.50 2.39
CA ALA A 448 -10.89 -2.34 2.55
C ALA A 448 -11.65 -2.43 1.22
N GLU A 449 -11.03 -1.97 0.11
CA GLU A 449 -11.65 -1.99 -1.21
C GLU A 449 -11.60 -3.37 -1.86
N TYR A 450 -10.46 -4.06 -1.78
CA TYR A 450 -10.22 -5.29 -2.53
C TYR A 450 -10.26 -6.53 -1.63
N GLU A 451 -11.34 -7.32 -1.67
CA GLU A 451 -11.44 -8.62 -0.96
C GLU A 451 -10.32 -9.57 -1.39
N GLU A 452 -10.01 -9.60 -2.70
CA GLU A 452 -8.95 -10.39 -3.30
C GLU A 452 -7.55 -9.75 -3.19
N HIS A 453 -7.37 -8.76 -2.30
CA HIS A 453 -6.08 -8.06 -2.17
C HIS A 453 -4.95 -9.06 -1.93
N PRO A 454 -3.94 -9.10 -2.79
CA PRO A 454 -2.87 -10.08 -2.69
C PRO A 454 -1.92 -9.77 -1.52
N ARG A 455 -1.32 -10.82 -0.95
CA ARG A 455 -0.19 -10.69 -0.02
C ARG A 455 -0.43 -9.79 1.22
N LYS A 456 -1.64 -9.74 1.73
CA LYS A 456 -2.01 -8.93 2.90
C LYS A 456 -1.07 -9.14 4.10
N ILE A 457 -0.77 -10.39 4.42
CA ILE A 457 0.12 -10.77 5.53
C ILE A 457 1.54 -10.24 5.30
N GLY A 458 2.05 -10.35 4.06
CA GLY A 458 3.39 -9.86 3.72
C GLY A 458 3.52 -8.34 3.78
N VAL A 459 2.43 -7.62 3.47
CA VAL A 459 2.38 -6.15 3.61
C VAL A 459 2.40 -5.75 5.08
N ASP A 460 1.55 -6.35 5.88
CA ASP A 460 1.49 -6.10 7.31
C ASP A 460 2.84 -6.40 7.98
N ASP A 461 3.49 -7.50 7.61
CA ASP A 461 4.80 -7.88 8.14
C ASP A 461 5.89 -6.85 7.81
N TYR A 462 5.97 -6.30 6.57
CA TYR A 462 7.00 -5.30 6.28
C TYR A 462 6.75 -3.98 7.02
N LEU A 463 5.49 -3.60 7.26
CA LEU A 463 5.15 -2.41 8.03
C LEU A 463 5.59 -2.56 9.49
N HIS A 464 5.39 -3.75 10.09
CA HIS A 464 5.91 -4.08 11.41
C HIS A 464 7.45 -4.07 11.46
N GLU A 465 8.11 -4.69 10.48
CA GLU A 465 9.57 -4.69 10.37
C GLU A 465 10.14 -3.27 10.26
N ALA A 466 9.48 -2.38 9.49
CA ALA A 466 9.89 -0.99 9.33
C ALA A 466 9.61 -0.15 10.59
N ALA A 467 8.45 -0.33 11.22
CA ALA A 467 8.10 0.38 12.45
C ALA A 467 9.02 -0.01 13.62
N LEU A 468 9.45 -1.26 13.68
CA LEU A 468 10.29 -1.83 14.74
C LEU A 468 11.70 -2.15 14.23
N ALA A 469 12.27 -1.37 13.31
CA ALA A 469 13.57 -1.68 12.69
C ALA A 469 14.74 -1.76 13.68
N ASP A 470 14.62 -1.14 14.85
CA ASP A 470 15.55 -1.26 15.98
C ASP A 470 15.40 -2.58 16.77
N ASN A 471 14.22 -3.20 16.71
CA ASN A 471 13.93 -4.51 17.32
C ASN A 471 12.88 -5.27 16.50
N PRO A 472 13.18 -5.64 15.23
CA PRO A 472 12.19 -6.17 14.32
C PRO A 472 11.74 -7.59 14.69
N PRO A 473 10.49 -7.98 14.39
CA PRO A 473 9.97 -9.32 14.66
C PRO A 473 10.80 -10.47 14.04
N SER A 474 11.51 -10.20 12.93
CA SER A 474 12.41 -11.16 12.28
C SER A 474 13.74 -11.36 13.01
N GLY A 475 14.11 -10.46 13.92
CA GLY A 475 15.44 -10.39 14.50
C GLY A 475 16.51 -9.86 13.54
N THR A 476 16.16 -9.41 12.34
CA THR A 476 17.11 -8.86 11.35
C THR A 476 17.85 -7.66 11.93
N PHE A 477 19.15 -7.60 11.69
CA PHE A 477 19.95 -6.41 11.97
C PHE A 477 19.95 -5.53 10.71
N TYR A 478 19.01 -4.58 10.63
CA TYR A 478 18.93 -3.65 9.51
C TYR A 478 20.05 -2.61 9.57
N ASP A 479 20.93 -2.65 8.55
CA ASP A 479 22.10 -1.78 8.40
C ASP A 479 22.45 -1.60 6.91
N PRO A 480 21.58 -0.92 6.13
CA PRO A 480 21.76 -0.80 4.67
C PRO A 480 22.92 0.11 4.26
N ASP A 481 23.39 0.96 5.14
CA ASP A 481 24.52 1.87 4.88
C ASP A 481 25.88 1.23 5.22
N HIS A 482 25.92 0.14 6.01
CA HIS A 482 27.13 -0.47 6.57
C HIS A 482 28.10 0.58 7.12
N GLN A 483 27.58 1.53 7.90
CA GLN A 483 28.41 2.57 8.48
C GLN A 483 29.44 1.94 9.44
N THR A 484 30.62 2.57 9.53
CA THR A 484 31.68 2.16 10.45
C THR A 484 31.12 2.04 11.87
N GLY A 485 31.15 0.82 12.44
CA GLY A 485 30.58 0.53 13.76
C GLY A 485 29.21 -0.15 13.74
N ALA A 486 28.73 -0.65 12.59
CA ALA A 486 27.46 -1.39 12.41
C ALA A 486 26.29 -0.74 13.17
N LYS A 487 25.75 0.33 12.61
CA LYS A 487 24.66 1.07 13.24
C LYS A 487 23.33 0.53 12.75
N ARG A 488 22.61 -0.18 13.64
CA ARG A 488 21.25 -0.63 13.36
C ARG A 488 20.32 0.55 13.07
N LEU A 489 19.40 0.38 12.12
CA LEU A 489 18.32 1.34 11.90
C LEU A 489 17.49 1.50 13.19
N VAL A 490 17.05 2.71 13.43
CA VAL A 490 16.00 3.01 14.40
C VAL A 490 14.63 2.82 13.76
N SER A 491 13.55 2.87 14.55
CA SER A 491 12.18 2.90 14.02
C SER A 491 12.06 3.87 12.83
N LEU A 492 11.51 3.41 11.73
CA LEU A 492 11.33 4.24 10.52
C LEU A 492 10.02 5.05 10.53
N GLY A 493 9.08 4.73 11.41
CA GLY A 493 7.81 5.42 11.54
C GLY A 493 6.83 4.64 12.41
N VAL A 494 5.57 5.02 12.39
CA VAL A 494 4.51 4.35 13.16
C VAL A 494 3.58 3.55 12.26
N HIS A 495 3.29 2.32 12.67
CA HIS A 495 2.33 1.42 12.03
C HIS A 495 1.18 1.10 12.97
N GLU A 496 -0.02 1.14 12.47
CA GLU A 496 -1.25 0.60 13.04
C GLU A 496 -2.35 0.51 11.98
N HIS A 497 -3.43 -0.17 12.30
CA HIS A 497 -4.64 -0.18 11.48
C HIS A 497 -5.74 0.69 12.08
N TRP A 498 -6.61 1.25 11.22
CA TRP A 498 -7.81 1.98 11.64
C TRP A 498 -8.83 1.06 12.34
N ASN A 499 -9.76 1.68 13.08
CA ASN A 499 -10.82 0.94 13.79
C ASN A 499 -11.78 0.18 12.86
N ASN A 500 -12.16 0.80 11.74
CA ASN A 500 -13.01 0.19 10.71
C ASN A 500 -13.02 1.04 9.41
N PRO A 501 -13.39 0.44 8.26
CA PRO A 501 -13.41 1.15 6.97
C PRO A 501 -14.43 2.30 6.86
N GLN A 502 -15.44 2.36 7.72
CA GLN A 502 -16.46 3.41 7.70
C GLN A 502 -15.94 4.68 8.36
N GLU A 503 -15.39 4.56 9.57
CA GLU A 503 -14.91 5.70 10.35
C GLU A 503 -13.48 6.11 10.01
N LYS A 504 -12.63 5.15 9.63
CA LYS A 504 -11.20 5.34 9.29
C LYS A 504 -10.41 6.05 10.40
N LYS A 505 -10.71 5.73 11.67
CA LYS A 505 -10.06 6.36 12.82
C LYS A 505 -8.89 5.54 13.33
N TYR A 506 -7.75 6.16 13.40
CA TYR A 506 -6.54 5.66 14.03
C TYR A 506 -6.47 6.07 15.50
N SER A 507 -5.50 5.56 16.24
CA SER A 507 -5.37 5.80 17.68
C SER A 507 -5.32 7.30 18.02
N HIS A 508 -4.56 8.09 17.28
CA HIS A 508 -4.50 9.54 17.50
C HIS A 508 -5.85 10.22 17.26
N ASN A 509 -6.61 9.81 16.23
CA ASN A 509 -7.96 10.32 15.96
C ASN A 509 -8.98 9.96 17.07
N LEU A 510 -8.68 8.91 17.85
CA LEU A 510 -9.49 8.48 19.00
C LEU A 510 -9.07 9.16 20.31
N GLY A 511 -8.18 10.16 20.26
CA GLY A 511 -7.79 10.97 21.41
C GLY A 511 -6.69 10.38 22.28
N THR A 512 -5.96 9.33 21.82
CA THR A 512 -4.87 8.74 22.61
C THR A 512 -3.59 9.60 22.60
N GLY A 513 -3.47 10.55 21.66
CA GLY A 513 -2.28 11.35 21.44
C GLY A 513 -1.08 10.55 20.89
N LYS A 514 -1.29 9.30 20.47
CA LYS A 514 -0.27 8.39 19.92
C LYS A 514 -0.76 7.75 18.64
N GLY A 515 0.18 7.19 17.86
CA GLY A 515 -0.15 6.48 16.64
C GLY A 515 -0.35 7.39 15.43
N ILE A 516 -1.10 6.91 14.45
CA ILE A 516 -1.40 7.62 13.21
C ILE A 516 -2.52 8.65 13.45
N GLU A 517 -2.37 9.84 12.86
CA GLU A 517 -3.43 10.85 12.74
C GLU A 517 -3.83 10.98 11.27
N LEU A 518 -5.01 10.49 10.90
CA LEU A 518 -5.56 10.72 9.56
C LEU A 518 -6.36 12.02 9.54
N VAL A 519 -5.86 13.01 8.81
CA VAL A 519 -6.54 14.29 8.57
C VAL A 519 -7.21 14.24 7.19
N THR A 520 -8.53 14.25 7.17
CA THR A 520 -9.31 14.23 5.92
C THR A 520 -9.66 15.63 5.48
N MET A 521 -9.44 15.93 4.20
CA MET A 521 -9.78 17.19 3.55
C MET A 521 -10.70 16.95 2.35
N SER A 522 -11.69 17.82 2.18
CA SER A 522 -12.55 17.85 0.98
C SER A 522 -12.54 19.25 0.39
N PRO A 523 -12.64 19.42 -0.95
CA PRO A 523 -12.72 20.74 -1.57
C PRO A 523 -13.94 21.48 -1.04
N GLY A 524 -13.77 22.75 -0.72
CA GLY A 524 -14.83 23.61 -0.17
C GLY A 524 -14.91 23.68 1.36
N SER A 525 -14.15 22.91 2.13
CA SER A 525 -14.10 23.04 3.59
C SER A 525 -13.23 24.23 4.09
N GLY A 526 -12.54 24.92 3.17
CA GLY A 526 -11.68 26.07 3.48
C GLY A 526 -12.31 27.46 3.34
N ALA A 527 -13.59 27.58 2.95
CA ALA A 527 -14.23 28.85 2.66
C ALA A 527 -15.50 29.11 3.49
N LYS A 528 -15.47 28.82 4.81
CA LYS A 528 -16.50 29.31 5.76
C LYS A 528 -15.84 29.66 7.10
N THR A 529 -14.97 30.64 7.12
CA THR A 529 -14.68 31.43 8.31
C THR A 529 -14.68 32.90 7.91
N GLY A 530 -15.80 33.59 8.13
CA GLY A 530 -15.88 35.03 7.97
C GLY A 530 -17.25 35.49 7.50
N GLN A 531 -18.28 35.37 8.28
CA GLN A 531 -19.34 36.38 8.48
C GLN A 531 -19.70 36.41 9.94
#